data_b9567588031fed05345e7a2914ac6195
#
_entry.id   b9567588031fed05345e7a2914ac6195
#
_cell.length_a   1.000
_cell.length_b   1.000
_cell.length_c   1.000
_cell.angle_alpha   90.00
_cell.angle_beta   90.00
_cell.angle_gamma   90.00
#
_symmetry.space_group_name_H-M   'P 1'
#
loop_
_entity.id
_entity.type
_entity.pdbx_description
1 polymer ?
#
loop_
_entity_poly.entity_id
_entity_poly.type
_entity_poly.pdbx_seq_one_letter_code
_entity_poly.pdbx_strand_id
1 'polypeptide(L)'
;MTAEDALDGPPPLPPGSEISSGFRVVAHMRRGEDLDVYDVWSEQRACRCIAKMLRPDRVEKSRARTRLLREGRLLLQLTHPHIVRAYDVIAEPFPVLIEETLPGETLAHLIDRQRTWLHVQDVALLGVHLCSAIGYLHSRGWLHLDLKPSNIVSSHGLAKVLDLSLAREPGRTRGGSGTPGYMAPEQISGGTLGPYTDVWGIGATLYEAATGAEACEGAGDDELGPESAPRGICVPKPVRRLRRLPLPMARAIDAALSPAPEDRPTIVELSAQLARSVELRLGHEAALDLTR
;
A
#
# COMPACT_ATOMS: atom_id res chain seq x y z
N MET A 1 14.95 10.95 11.37
CA MET A 1 15.32 9.65 11.99
C MET A 1 15.96 8.82 10.91
N THR A 2 17.26 8.60 10.99
CA THR A 2 18.02 7.89 9.95
C THR A 2 17.70 6.38 9.98
N ALA A 3 17.96 5.67 8.87
CA ALA A 3 17.77 4.21 8.80
C ALA A 3 18.59 3.44 9.88
N GLU A 4 19.61 4.07 10.46
CA GLU A 4 20.42 3.52 11.55
C GLU A 4 19.68 3.50 12.89
N ASP A 5 18.80 4.47 13.18
CA ASP A 5 17.99 4.50 14.43
C ASP A 5 16.97 3.33 14.50
N ALA A 6 16.63 2.72 13.37
CA ALA A 6 15.71 1.58 13.33
C ALA A 6 16.37 0.26 13.79
N LEU A 7 17.70 0.21 13.82
CA LEU A 7 18.46 -0.98 14.23
C LEU A 7 18.78 -0.99 15.73
N ASP A 8 18.56 0.11 16.43
CA ASP A 8 18.83 0.24 17.86
C ASP A 8 17.72 -0.43 18.68
N GLY A 9 18.08 -1.13 19.73
CA GLY A 9 17.17 -1.84 20.63
C GLY A 9 17.50 -3.32 20.80
N PRO A 10 16.72 -4.03 21.65
CA PRO A 10 16.92 -5.46 21.88
C PRO A 10 16.85 -6.26 20.57
N PRO A 11 17.66 -7.33 20.42
CA PRO A 11 17.63 -8.15 19.22
C PRO A 11 16.25 -8.76 18.99
N PRO A 12 15.85 -9.01 17.73
CA PRO A 12 14.63 -9.75 17.39
C PRO A 12 14.66 -11.17 18.00
N LEU A 13 13.48 -11.76 18.15
CA LEU A 13 13.37 -13.15 18.61
C LEU A 13 14.11 -14.10 17.66
N PRO A 14 14.98 -14.98 18.16
CA PRO A 14 15.68 -15.94 17.33
C PRO A 14 14.75 -17.04 16.78
N PRO A 15 15.15 -17.72 15.68
CA PRO A 15 14.43 -18.90 15.17
C PRO A 15 14.19 -19.94 16.26
N GLY A 16 13.02 -20.57 16.25
CA GLY A 16 12.58 -21.54 17.25
C GLY A 16 11.89 -20.93 18.48
N SER A 17 11.98 -19.60 18.69
CA SER A 17 11.26 -18.93 19.77
C SER A 17 9.74 -19.07 19.58
N GLU A 18 9.01 -19.23 20.67
CA GLU A 18 7.55 -19.18 20.67
C GLU A 18 7.10 -17.71 20.85
N ILE A 19 6.33 -17.21 19.89
CA ILE A 19 5.74 -15.84 19.95
C ILE A 19 4.47 -15.87 20.79
N SER A 20 3.67 -16.91 20.59
CA SER A 20 2.43 -17.20 21.29
C SER A 20 2.14 -18.69 21.13
N SER A 21 1.24 -19.24 21.95
CA SER A 21 0.90 -20.68 21.92
C SER A 21 0.62 -21.14 20.50
N GLY A 22 1.40 -22.11 20.00
CA GLY A 22 1.27 -22.71 18.67
C GLY A 22 1.86 -21.88 17.52
N PHE A 23 2.63 -20.80 17.80
CA PHE A 23 3.33 -20.02 16.78
C PHE A 23 4.83 -19.92 17.09
N ARG A 24 5.65 -20.54 16.23
CA ARG A 24 7.13 -20.55 16.36
C ARG A 24 7.79 -19.71 15.28
N VAL A 25 8.75 -18.90 15.68
CA VAL A 25 9.60 -18.10 14.77
C VAL A 25 10.36 -19.04 13.84
N VAL A 26 10.21 -18.82 12.55
CA VAL A 26 11.05 -19.40 11.50
C VAL A 26 12.17 -18.44 11.15
N ALA A 27 11.84 -17.16 10.92
CA ALA A 27 12.81 -16.10 10.62
C ALA A 27 12.27 -14.72 11.02
N HIS A 28 13.17 -13.82 11.39
CA HIS A 28 12.86 -12.39 11.45
C HIS A 28 12.94 -11.82 10.04
N MET A 29 11.90 -11.14 9.57
CA MET A 29 11.82 -10.63 8.21
C MET A 29 12.15 -9.13 8.13
N ARG A 30 11.61 -8.35 9.07
CA ARG A 30 11.74 -6.90 9.02
C ARG A 30 11.56 -6.28 10.40
N ARG A 31 12.34 -5.24 10.68
CA ARG A 31 12.16 -4.34 11.83
C ARG A 31 11.65 -2.99 11.34
N GLY A 32 10.51 -2.57 11.85
CA GLY A 32 9.96 -1.24 11.67
C GLY A 32 10.23 -0.34 12.88
N GLU A 33 9.62 0.84 12.91
CA GLU A 33 9.73 1.77 14.03
C GLU A 33 9.17 1.18 15.33
N ASP A 34 7.97 0.61 15.29
CA ASP A 34 7.28 0.07 16.45
C ASP A 34 7.09 -1.44 16.42
N LEU A 35 7.21 -2.07 15.24
CA LEU A 35 6.88 -3.48 15.02
C LEU A 35 8.05 -4.27 14.44
N ASP A 36 8.18 -5.50 14.91
CA ASP A 36 8.92 -6.57 14.25
C ASP A 36 7.96 -7.47 13.47
N VAL A 37 8.37 -7.89 12.27
CA VAL A 37 7.64 -8.81 11.41
C VAL A 37 8.42 -10.11 11.32
N TYR A 38 7.75 -11.21 11.60
CA TYR A 38 8.33 -12.56 11.59
C TYR A 38 7.58 -13.46 10.62
N ASP A 39 8.33 -14.34 10.01
CA ASP A 39 7.82 -15.55 9.43
C ASP A 39 7.72 -16.60 10.56
N VAL A 40 6.55 -17.19 10.72
CA VAL A 40 6.24 -18.13 11.80
C VAL A 40 5.61 -19.40 11.26
N TRP A 41 5.85 -20.50 11.96
CA TRP A 41 5.11 -21.74 11.76
C TRP A 41 3.90 -21.78 12.69
N SER A 42 2.71 -21.98 12.12
CA SER A 42 1.48 -22.23 12.88
C SER A 42 1.26 -23.74 13.05
N GLU A 43 1.29 -24.24 14.28
CA GLU A 43 1.05 -25.65 14.58
C GLU A 43 -0.39 -26.07 14.24
N GLN A 44 -1.37 -25.22 14.57
CA GLN A 44 -2.78 -25.47 14.30
C GLN A 44 -3.11 -25.56 12.82
N ARG A 45 -2.47 -24.69 11.99
CA ARG A 45 -2.73 -24.59 10.55
C ARG A 45 -1.79 -25.45 9.73
N ALA A 46 -0.74 -25.98 10.37
CA ALA A 46 0.34 -26.71 9.71
C ALA A 46 0.92 -25.97 8.48
N CYS A 47 1.09 -24.64 8.60
CA CYS A 47 1.62 -23.80 7.55
C CYS A 47 2.38 -22.59 8.08
N ARG A 48 3.10 -21.90 7.18
CA ARG A 48 3.76 -20.64 7.49
C ARG A 48 2.73 -19.51 7.52
N CYS A 49 2.94 -18.58 8.44
CA CYS A 49 2.18 -17.35 8.59
C CYS A 49 3.14 -16.17 8.80
N ILE A 50 2.62 -14.97 8.65
CA ILE A 50 3.32 -13.74 9.04
C ILE A 50 2.79 -13.32 10.40
N ALA A 51 3.69 -13.02 11.32
CA ALA A 51 3.35 -12.45 12.63
C ALA A 51 3.90 -11.01 12.72
N LYS A 52 3.03 -10.05 12.96
CA LYS A 52 3.39 -8.68 13.32
C LYS A 52 3.24 -8.52 14.82
N MET A 53 4.28 -8.07 15.51
CA MET A 53 4.24 -7.80 16.95
C MET A 53 5.02 -6.54 17.31
N LEU A 54 4.74 -5.98 18.49
CA LEU A 54 5.52 -4.85 18.99
C LEU A 54 6.97 -5.29 19.26
N ARG A 55 7.90 -4.41 18.91
CA ARG A 55 9.30 -4.56 19.33
C ARG A 55 9.37 -4.63 20.86
N PRO A 56 10.30 -5.40 21.43
CA PRO A 56 10.43 -5.54 22.89
C PRO A 56 10.60 -4.20 23.63
N ASP A 57 11.28 -3.23 23.01
CA ASP A 57 11.49 -1.87 23.55
C ASP A 57 10.29 -0.92 23.34
N ARG A 58 9.25 -1.38 22.63
CA ARG A 58 8.05 -0.60 22.29
C ARG A 58 6.76 -1.15 22.91
N VAL A 59 6.85 -2.20 23.72
CA VAL A 59 5.67 -2.88 24.31
C VAL A 59 4.79 -1.91 25.13
N GLU A 60 5.41 -0.93 25.78
CA GLU A 60 4.71 0.09 26.59
C GLU A 60 4.09 1.22 25.75
N LYS A 61 4.36 1.27 24.43
CA LYS A 61 3.74 2.26 23.55
C LYS A 61 2.26 1.96 23.30
N SER A 62 1.39 2.49 24.15
CA SER A 62 -0.08 2.29 24.09
C SER A 62 -0.69 2.58 22.70
N ARG A 63 -0.15 3.59 21.99
CA ARG A 63 -0.62 3.95 20.63
C ARG A 63 -0.29 2.85 19.61
N ALA A 64 0.93 2.31 19.65
CA ALA A 64 1.35 1.24 18.74
C ALA A 64 0.54 -0.05 19.00
N ARG A 65 0.35 -0.40 20.28
CA ARG A 65 -0.53 -1.51 20.70
C ARG A 65 -1.95 -1.34 20.17
N THR A 66 -2.56 -0.17 20.39
CA THR A 66 -3.92 0.11 19.93
C THR A 66 -4.03 0.03 18.39
N ARG A 67 -3.02 0.55 17.68
CA ARG A 67 -2.96 0.53 16.22
C ARG A 67 -2.92 -0.90 15.70
N LEU A 68 -2.02 -1.75 16.21
CA LEU A 68 -1.89 -3.14 15.79
C LEU A 68 -3.16 -3.96 16.03
N LEU A 69 -3.76 -3.83 17.22
CA LEU A 69 -5.00 -4.53 17.56
C LEU A 69 -6.19 -4.04 16.73
N ARG A 70 -6.24 -2.75 16.40
CA ARG A 70 -7.29 -2.18 15.53
C ARG A 70 -7.15 -2.68 14.09
N GLU A 71 -5.93 -2.65 13.54
CA GLU A 71 -5.62 -3.20 12.22
C GLU A 71 -6.06 -4.65 12.12
N GLY A 72 -5.65 -5.48 13.06
CA GLY A 72 -5.98 -6.89 13.05
C GLY A 72 -7.48 -7.16 13.17
N ARG A 73 -8.20 -6.45 14.07
CA ARG A 73 -9.66 -6.57 14.18
C ARG A 73 -10.39 -6.16 12.90
N LEU A 74 -9.90 -5.14 12.21
CA LEU A 74 -10.43 -4.72 10.92
C LEU A 74 -10.18 -5.80 9.87
N LEU A 75 -8.95 -6.29 9.74
CA LEU A 75 -8.59 -7.32 8.76
C LEU A 75 -9.38 -8.63 8.97
N LEU A 76 -9.69 -9.03 10.20
CA LEU A 76 -10.52 -10.20 10.48
C LEU A 76 -11.96 -10.09 9.94
N GLN A 77 -12.46 -8.86 9.72
CA GLN A 77 -13.79 -8.60 9.17
C GLN A 77 -13.79 -8.48 7.63
N LEU A 78 -12.61 -8.45 7.02
CA LEU A 78 -12.45 -8.25 5.59
C LEU A 78 -12.13 -9.58 4.90
N THR A 79 -12.77 -9.84 3.77
CA THR A 79 -12.46 -10.98 2.91
C THR A 79 -12.50 -10.51 1.47
N HIS A 80 -11.31 -10.31 0.88
CA HIS A 80 -11.17 -9.83 -0.49
C HIS A 80 -9.89 -10.40 -1.11
N PRO A 81 -9.89 -10.83 -2.40
CA PRO A 81 -8.70 -11.44 -3.03
C PRO A 81 -7.49 -10.51 -3.08
N HIS A 82 -7.71 -9.19 -3.11
CA HIS A 82 -6.66 -8.18 -3.20
C HIS A 82 -6.38 -7.45 -1.87
N ILE A 83 -6.81 -8.00 -0.74
CA ILE A 83 -6.42 -7.53 0.61
C ILE A 83 -5.79 -8.72 1.34
N VAL A 84 -4.73 -8.47 2.10
CA VAL A 84 -4.10 -9.48 2.95
C VAL A 84 -5.11 -10.04 3.95
N ARG A 85 -5.09 -11.35 4.16
CA ARG A 85 -5.99 -12.02 5.10
C ARG A 85 -5.34 -12.12 6.47
N ALA A 86 -6.00 -11.61 7.50
CA ALA A 86 -5.67 -11.95 8.88
C ALA A 86 -6.30 -13.29 9.28
N TYR A 87 -5.55 -14.07 10.04
CA TYR A 87 -6.00 -15.35 10.59
C TYR A 87 -6.36 -15.24 12.06
N ASP A 88 -5.63 -14.37 12.81
CA ASP A 88 -5.83 -14.25 14.24
C ASP A 88 -5.29 -12.91 14.77
N VAL A 89 -5.83 -12.48 15.90
CA VAL A 89 -5.35 -11.33 16.67
C VAL A 89 -5.26 -11.73 18.15
N ILE A 90 -4.05 -11.91 18.60
CA ILE A 90 -3.74 -12.25 19.99
C ILE A 90 -3.52 -10.94 20.75
N ALA A 91 -4.27 -10.68 21.79
CA ALA A 91 -4.18 -9.44 22.54
C ALA A 91 -3.24 -9.54 23.76
N GLU A 92 -3.14 -10.71 24.37
CA GLU A 92 -2.41 -10.94 25.62
C GLU A 92 -1.50 -12.18 25.53
N PRO A 93 -0.36 -12.22 26.20
CA PRO A 93 0.22 -11.15 27.00
C PRO A 93 0.81 -10.01 26.16
N PHE A 94 1.19 -10.28 24.91
CA PHE A 94 1.70 -9.31 23.95
C PHE A 94 0.83 -9.32 22.70
N PRO A 95 0.51 -8.15 22.12
CA PRO A 95 -0.30 -8.09 20.90
C PRO A 95 0.46 -8.65 19.71
N VAL A 96 -0.18 -9.62 19.03
CA VAL A 96 0.33 -10.24 17.80
C VAL A 96 -0.79 -10.29 16.78
N LEU A 97 -0.52 -9.84 15.57
CA LEU A 97 -1.38 -10.02 14.40
C LEU A 97 -0.81 -11.13 13.52
N ILE A 98 -1.60 -12.15 13.24
CA ILE A 98 -1.24 -13.28 12.39
C ILE A 98 -1.92 -13.14 11.03
N GLU A 99 -1.12 -13.10 9.98
CA GLU A 99 -1.56 -12.92 8.59
C GLU A 99 -1.13 -14.10 7.71
N GLU A 100 -1.75 -14.20 6.54
CA GLU A 100 -1.32 -15.15 5.50
C GLU A 100 0.10 -14.85 5.03
N THR A 101 0.86 -15.89 4.69
CA THR A 101 2.13 -15.75 3.96
C THR A 101 1.83 -15.56 2.48
N LEU A 102 2.38 -14.51 1.89
CA LEU A 102 2.25 -14.22 0.47
C LEU A 102 3.55 -14.62 -0.26
N PRO A 103 3.49 -15.58 -1.19
CA PRO A 103 4.65 -15.96 -1.99
C PRO A 103 4.87 -14.93 -3.09
N GLY A 104 5.58 -13.86 -2.79
CA GLY A 104 5.82 -12.77 -3.74
C GLY A 104 6.73 -11.71 -3.15
N GLU A 105 6.90 -10.64 -3.91
CA GLU A 105 7.74 -9.51 -3.55
C GLU A 105 6.87 -8.25 -3.41
N THR A 106 7.31 -7.28 -2.62
CA THR A 106 6.65 -5.98 -2.59
C THR A 106 6.83 -5.28 -3.94
N LEU A 107 5.85 -4.48 -4.32
CA LEU A 107 5.92 -3.68 -5.53
C LEU A 107 7.13 -2.73 -5.51
N ALA A 108 7.50 -2.19 -4.34
CA ALA A 108 8.70 -1.39 -4.17
C ALA A 108 9.96 -2.18 -4.59
N HIS A 109 10.11 -3.41 -4.08
CA HIS A 109 11.25 -4.24 -4.43
C HIS A 109 11.27 -4.61 -5.93
N LEU A 110 10.09 -4.84 -6.53
CA LEU A 110 9.98 -5.09 -7.97
C LEU A 110 10.44 -3.89 -8.80
N ILE A 111 10.05 -2.67 -8.41
CA ILE A 111 10.45 -1.44 -9.09
C ILE A 111 11.97 -1.23 -8.97
N ASP A 112 12.51 -1.34 -7.76
CA ASP A 112 13.94 -1.20 -7.48
C ASP A 112 14.80 -2.20 -8.26
N ARG A 113 14.42 -3.48 -8.22
CA ARG A 113 15.16 -4.55 -8.87
C ARG A 113 15.21 -4.42 -10.39
N GLN A 114 14.11 -3.99 -11.00
CA GLN A 114 14.05 -3.83 -12.45
C GLN A 114 14.83 -2.60 -12.93
N ARG A 115 15.13 -1.63 -12.06
CA ARG A 115 15.72 -0.32 -12.40
C ARG A 115 15.01 0.40 -13.54
N THR A 116 13.77 -0.02 -13.84
CA THR A 116 12.92 0.49 -14.91
C THR A 116 11.46 0.41 -14.45
N TRP A 117 10.56 0.76 -15.30
CA TRP A 117 9.12 0.72 -15.09
C TRP A 117 8.51 -0.66 -15.38
N LEU A 118 7.35 -0.96 -14.79
CA LEU A 118 6.58 -2.15 -15.10
C LEU A 118 5.96 -2.08 -16.50
N HIS A 119 5.65 -3.23 -17.10
CA HIS A 119 4.92 -3.25 -18.37
C HIS A 119 3.56 -2.54 -18.25
N VAL A 120 3.10 -1.93 -19.35
CA VAL A 120 1.84 -1.18 -19.39
C VAL A 120 0.64 -2.03 -18.94
N GLN A 121 0.63 -3.31 -19.33
CA GLN A 121 -0.43 -4.24 -18.94
C GLN A 121 -0.41 -4.51 -17.43
N ASP A 122 0.80 -4.69 -16.85
CA ASP A 122 0.96 -4.95 -15.42
C ASP A 122 0.53 -3.72 -14.60
N VAL A 123 0.87 -2.51 -15.06
CA VAL A 123 0.41 -1.25 -14.43
C VAL A 123 -1.12 -1.14 -14.48
N ALA A 124 -1.74 -1.47 -15.63
CA ALA A 124 -3.19 -1.41 -15.76
C ALA A 124 -3.89 -2.44 -14.86
N LEU A 125 -3.39 -3.68 -14.85
CA LEU A 125 -3.92 -4.76 -14.02
C LEU A 125 -3.73 -4.47 -12.53
N LEU A 126 -2.56 -3.98 -12.13
CA LEU A 126 -2.30 -3.48 -10.79
C LEU A 126 -3.35 -2.45 -10.37
N GLY A 127 -3.61 -1.45 -11.22
CA GLY A 127 -4.60 -0.43 -10.93
C GLY A 127 -6.02 -0.99 -10.78
N VAL A 128 -6.43 -1.95 -11.60
CA VAL A 128 -7.73 -2.64 -11.45
C VAL A 128 -7.80 -3.38 -10.12
N HIS A 129 -6.75 -4.11 -9.73
CA HIS A 129 -6.69 -4.82 -8.45
C HIS A 129 -6.76 -3.85 -7.25
N LEU A 130 -6.03 -2.72 -7.30
CA LEU A 130 -6.07 -1.70 -6.26
C LEU A 130 -7.46 -1.06 -6.16
N CYS A 131 -8.07 -0.69 -7.29
CA CYS A 131 -9.43 -0.15 -7.30
C CYS A 131 -10.44 -1.15 -6.72
N SER A 132 -10.28 -2.44 -7.02
CA SER A 132 -11.14 -3.50 -6.47
C SER A 132 -10.99 -3.61 -4.94
N ALA A 133 -9.76 -3.67 -4.43
CA ALA A 133 -9.46 -3.74 -3.00
C ALA A 133 -10.00 -2.52 -2.24
N ILE A 134 -9.69 -1.32 -2.75
CA ILE A 134 -10.02 -0.07 -2.07
C ILE A 134 -11.51 0.24 -2.20
N GLY A 135 -12.13 -0.07 -3.34
CA GLY A 135 -13.59 0.03 -3.49
C GLY A 135 -14.34 -0.86 -2.49
N TYR A 136 -13.84 -2.09 -2.27
CA TYR A 136 -14.37 -2.96 -1.22
C TYR A 136 -14.18 -2.37 0.18
N LEU A 137 -13.01 -1.83 0.49
CA LEU A 137 -12.73 -1.18 1.78
C LEU A 137 -13.67 0.02 2.01
N HIS A 138 -13.86 0.86 0.98
CA HIS A 138 -14.79 2.01 1.03
C HIS A 138 -16.24 1.57 1.23
N SER A 139 -16.68 0.46 0.63
CA SER A 139 -18.03 -0.08 0.83
C SER A 139 -18.30 -0.53 2.28
N ARG A 140 -17.23 -0.74 3.07
CA ARG A 140 -17.26 -1.05 4.50
C ARG A 140 -17.10 0.19 5.39
N GLY A 141 -17.03 1.40 4.79
CA GLY A 141 -16.89 2.65 5.50
C GLY A 141 -15.46 3.02 5.92
N TRP A 142 -14.44 2.36 5.36
CA TRP A 142 -13.05 2.58 5.72
C TRP A 142 -12.25 3.19 4.57
N LEU A 143 -11.30 4.06 4.91
CA LEU A 143 -10.24 4.56 4.02
C LEU A 143 -8.93 3.87 4.40
N HIS A 144 -8.03 3.67 3.42
CA HIS A 144 -6.72 3.06 3.62
C HIS A 144 -5.66 4.07 4.11
N LEU A 145 -5.49 5.17 3.38
CA LEU A 145 -4.65 6.35 3.67
C LEU A 145 -3.12 6.14 3.64
N ASP A 146 -2.62 4.95 3.32
CA ASP A 146 -1.17 4.69 3.19
C ASP A 146 -0.87 3.75 2.00
N LEU A 147 -1.51 4.00 0.87
CA LEU A 147 -1.24 3.27 -0.37
C LEU A 147 0.12 3.69 -0.94
N LYS A 148 1.02 2.72 -1.07
CA LYS A 148 2.37 2.88 -1.61
C LYS A 148 2.94 1.53 -2.05
N PRO A 149 3.98 1.49 -2.88
CA PRO A 149 4.53 0.23 -3.39
C PRO A 149 5.00 -0.74 -2.30
N SER A 150 5.51 -0.26 -1.17
CA SER A 150 5.94 -1.14 -0.07
C SER A 150 4.78 -1.82 0.69
N ASN A 151 3.55 -1.32 0.54
CA ASN A 151 2.33 -1.89 1.10
C ASN A 151 1.54 -2.74 0.10
N ILE A 152 2.15 -3.12 -1.01
CA ILE A 152 1.53 -3.96 -2.03
C ILE A 152 2.48 -5.12 -2.32
N VAL A 153 1.97 -6.36 -2.27
CA VAL A 153 2.70 -7.56 -2.69
C VAL A 153 2.14 -8.04 -4.01
N SER A 154 3.03 -8.29 -4.97
CA SER A 154 2.70 -8.97 -6.22
C SER A 154 3.01 -10.46 -6.10
N SER A 155 2.01 -11.28 -6.30
CA SER A 155 2.11 -12.73 -6.22
C SER A 155 1.33 -13.37 -7.36
N HIS A 156 2.02 -14.09 -8.26
CA HIS A 156 1.41 -14.82 -9.38
C HIS A 156 0.42 -13.98 -10.20
N GLY A 157 0.76 -12.74 -10.52
CA GLY A 157 -0.09 -11.82 -11.29
C GLY A 157 -1.23 -11.17 -10.49
N LEU A 158 -1.33 -11.44 -9.19
CA LEU A 158 -2.28 -10.78 -8.29
C LEU A 158 -1.56 -9.78 -7.40
N ALA A 159 -2.10 -8.58 -7.28
CA ALA A 159 -1.66 -7.62 -6.29
C ALA A 159 -2.51 -7.77 -5.02
N LYS A 160 -1.86 -7.76 -3.86
CA LYS A 160 -2.51 -7.72 -2.54
C LYS A 160 -2.05 -6.52 -1.75
N VAL A 161 -3.01 -5.76 -1.25
CA VAL A 161 -2.79 -4.62 -0.36
C VAL A 161 -2.54 -5.15 1.04
N LEU A 162 -1.48 -4.64 1.67
CA LEU A 162 -1.07 -4.90 3.05
C LEU A 162 -1.40 -3.68 3.92
N ASP A 163 -1.26 -3.85 5.23
CA ASP A 163 -1.12 -2.78 6.23
C ASP A 163 -2.31 -1.79 6.26
N LEU A 164 -3.27 -2.08 7.10
CA LEU A 164 -4.40 -1.18 7.42
C LEU A 164 -4.18 -0.37 8.71
N SER A 165 -2.93 -0.18 9.13
CA SER A 165 -2.60 0.50 10.40
C SER A 165 -3.07 1.95 10.46
N LEU A 166 -3.15 2.65 9.31
CA LEU A 166 -3.69 4.00 9.17
C LEU A 166 -5.17 4.04 8.77
N ALA A 167 -5.79 2.89 8.49
CA ALA A 167 -7.17 2.85 8.06
C ALA A 167 -8.11 3.50 9.08
N ARG A 168 -9.06 4.30 8.59
CA ARG A 168 -10.06 4.99 9.41
C ARG A 168 -11.32 5.30 8.61
N GLU A 169 -12.38 5.65 9.31
CA GLU A 169 -13.59 6.20 8.68
C GLU A 169 -13.30 7.57 8.05
N PRO A 170 -14.05 7.94 6.98
CA PRO A 170 -14.03 9.27 6.41
C PRO A 170 -14.25 10.36 7.45
N GLY A 171 -13.63 11.51 7.27
CA GLY A 171 -13.82 12.64 8.20
C GLY A 171 -12.61 13.57 8.26
N ARG A 172 -12.71 14.58 9.11
CA ARG A 172 -11.66 15.61 9.25
C ARG A 172 -10.39 15.07 9.90
N THR A 173 -9.25 15.56 9.43
CA THR A 173 -7.93 15.31 10.00
C THR A 173 -7.22 16.63 10.30
N ARG A 174 -6.20 16.56 11.17
CA ARG A 174 -5.27 17.68 11.41
C ARG A 174 -4.08 17.69 10.44
N GLY A 175 -4.00 16.67 9.58
CA GLY A 175 -2.89 16.50 8.64
C GLY A 175 -1.73 15.67 9.17
N GLY A 176 -0.78 15.34 8.27
CA GLY A 176 0.50 14.71 8.62
C GLY A 176 0.44 13.21 8.91
N SER A 177 -0.60 12.49 8.46
CA SER A 177 -0.70 11.04 8.64
C SER A 177 -0.66 10.32 7.30
N GLY A 178 0.39 9.57 7.05
CA GLY A 178 0.68 8.85 5.81
C GLY A 178 2.18 8.83 5.52
N THR A 179 2.57 8.34 4.36
CA THR A 179 3.96 8.32 3.90
C THR A 179 4.22 9.52 2.98
N PRO A 180 5.24 10.36 3.26
CA PRO A 180 5.66 11.42 2.34
C PRO A 180 5.83 10.87 0.92
N GLY A 181 5.54 11.68 -0.10
CA GLY A 181 5.56 11.25 -1.51
C GLY A 181 4.25 10.62 -2.01
N TYR A 182 3.47 9.98 -1.12
CA TYR A 182 2.21 9.30 -1.46
C TYR A 182 0.97 9.94 -0.83
N MET A 183 1.15 10.84 0.14
CA MET A 183 0.04 11.54 0.80
C MET A 183 -0.67 12.48 -0.16
N ALA A 184 -2.00 12.45 -0.14
CA ALA A 184 -2.83 13.43 -0.83
C ALA A 184 -2.69 14.83 -0.18
N PRO A 185 -2.88 15.93 -0.95
CA PRO A 185 -2.80 17.29 -0.42
C PRO A 185 -3.62 17.52 0.86
N GLU A 186 -4.84 16.98 0.94
CA GLU A 186 -5.71 17.07 2.11
C GLU A 186 -5.22 16.23 3.32
N GLN A 187 -4.36 15.21 3.08
CA GLN A 187 -3.68 14.49 4.16
C GLN A 187 -2.53 15.32 4.74
N ILE A 188 -1.84 16.08 3.92
CA ILE A 188 -0.70 16.93 4.31
C ILE A 188 -1.20 18.16 5.06
N SER A 189 -2.08 18.93 4.43
CA SER A 189 -2.54 20.23 4.94
C SER A 189 -3.58 20.11 6.08
N GLY A 190 -4.18 18.94 6.24
CA GLY A 190 -5.38 18.78 7.05
C GLY A 190 -6.63 19.18 6.27
N GLY A 191 -7.69 18.42 6.46
CA GLY A 191 -8.93 18.63 5.71
C GLY A 191 -9.91 17.50 5.94
N THR A 192 -10.81 17.29 5.00
CA THR A 192 -11.75 16.17 5.03
C THR A 192 -11.18 15.04 4.18
N LEU A 193 -10.90 13.91 4.81
CA LEU A 193 -10.48 12.68 4.14
C LEU A 193 -11.72 11.92 3.67
N GLY A 194 -11.67 11.43 2.45
CA GLY A 194 -12.75 10.67 1.82
C GLY A 194 -12.21 9.68 0.78
N PRO A 195 -13.09 8.99 0.03
CA PRO A 195 -12.69 8.02 -1.00
C PRO A 195 -11.67 8.57 -2.01
N TYR A 196 -11.76 9.84 -2.36
CA TYR A 196 -10.83 10.50 -3.28
C TYR A 196 -9.41 10.63 -2.74
N THR A 197 -9.23 10.56 -1.42
CA THR A 197 -7.91 10.54 -0.79
C THR A 197 -7.14 9.27 -1.16
N ASP A 198 -7.80 8.11 -1.14
CA ASP A 198 -7.19 6.85 -1.56
C ASP A 198 -7.02 6.77 -3.08
N VAL A 199 -7.85 7.45 -3.86
CA VAL A 199 -7.66 7.57 -5.32
C VAL A 199 -6.33 8.25 -5.64
N TRP A 200 -5.93 9.28 -4.89
CA TRP A 200 -4.60 9.88 -5.00
C TRP A 200 -3.51 8.84 -4.71
N GLY A 201 -3.61 8.08 -3.61
CA GLY A 201 -2.65 7.03 -3.25
C GLY A 201 -2.51 5.95 -4.33
N ILE A 202 -3.63 5.55 -4.97
CA ILE A 202 -3.61 4.67 -6.15
C ILE A 202 -2.85 5.35 -7.29
N GLY A 203 -3.16 6.62 -7.60
CA GLY A 203 -2.50 7.39 -8.63
C GLY A 203 -1.00 7.48 -8.44
N ALA A 204 -0.54 7.81 -7.22
CA ALA A 204 0.88 7.90 -6.87
C ALA A 204 1.60 6.54 -7.02
N THR A 205 0.97 5.47 -6.56
CA THR A 205 1.49 4.10 -6.72
C THR A 205 1.61 3.70 -8.20
N LEU A 206 0.60 3.99 -9.02
CA LEU A 206 0.61 3.67 -10.44
C LEU A 206 1.59 4.55 -11.22
N TYR A 207 1.75 5.79 -10.82
CA TYR A 207 2.75 6.70 -11.40
C TYR A 207 4.15 6.14 -11.24
N GLU A 208 4.53 5.73 -10.03
CA GLU A 208 5.83 5.15 -9.75
C GLU A 208 6.00 3.78 -10.44
N ALA A 209 5.01 2.90 -10.39
CA ALA A 209 5.03 1.64 -11.12
C ALA A 209 5.22 1.83 -12.64
N ALA A 210 4.67 2.92 -13.19
CA ALA A 210 4.77 3.24 -14.60
C ALA A 210 6.07 3.93 -15.00
N THR A 211 6.71 4.68 -14.10
CA THR A 211 7.85 5.56 -14.43
C THR A 211 9.14 5.20 -13.73
N GLY A 212 9.08 4.44 -12.64
CA GLY A 212 10.21 4.19 -11.74
C GLY A 212 10.57 5.39 -10.85
N ALA A 213 9.76 6.45 -10.87
CA ALA A 213 9.97 7.66 -10.06
C ALA A 213 8.73 7.97 -9.22
N GLU A 214 8.93 8.45 -8.00
CA GLU A 214 7.84 8.92 -7.15
C GLU A 214 7.11 10.09 -7.79
N ALA A 215 5.78 10.16 -7.64
CA ALA A 215 4.96 11.24 -8.16
C ALA A 215 5.35 12.60 -7.54
N CYS A 216 5.75 12.56 -6.26
CA CYS A 216 6.10 13.71 -5.44
C CYS A 216 7.47 13.52 -4.78
N GLU A 217 8.50 13.38 -5.58
CA GLU A 217 9.88 13.26 -5.11
C GLU A 217 10.30 14.53 -4.35
N GLY A 218 10.90 14.38 -3.17
CA GLY A 218 11.37 15.51 -2.35
C GLY A 218 10.28 16.28 -1.57
N ALA A 219 9.05 15.77 -1.49
CA ALA A 219 7.94 16.44 -0.79
C ALA A 219 8.14 16.57 0.74
N GLY A 220 9.29 16.15 1.28
CA GLY A 220 9.69 16.33 2.68
C GLY A 220 10.81 17.32 2.90
N ASP A 221 11.54 17.70 1.86
CA ASP A 221 12.64 18.68 1.93
C ASP A 221 12.13 20.05 1.47
N ASP A 222 12.56 21.10 2.16
CA ASP A 222 12.11 22.51 2.08
C ASP A 222 12.15 23.19 0.69
N GLU A 223 12.08 22.46 -0.41
CA GLU A 223 12.08 23.05 -1.75
C GLU A 223 10.68 23.42 -2.23
N LEU A 224 10.58 24.71 -2.52
CA LEU A 224 9.42 25.48 -2.96
C LEU A 224 8.79 24.89 -4.24
N GLY A 225 7.58 24.33 -4.09
CA GLY A 225 6.66 24.22 -5.22
C GLY A 225 6.35 25.59 -5.83
N PRO A 226 5.71 25.70 -7.00
CA PRO A 226 5.38 26.97 -7.62
C PRO A 226 4.70 27.93 -6.63
N GLU A 227 5.02 29.20 -6.66
CA GLU A 227 4.57 30.25 -5.73
C GLU A 227 3.06 30.30 -5.45
N SER A 228 2.26 29.58 -6.24
CA SER A 228 0.79 29.51 -6.14
C SER A 228 0.26 28.32 -5.31
N ALA A 229 1.09 27.34 -4.91
CA ALA A 229 0.65 26.19 -4.13
C ALA A 229 0.91 26.43 -2.62
N PRO A 230 0.02 26.01 -1.71
CA PRO A 230 0.31 26.00 -0.28
C PRO A 230 1.58 25.19 -0.01
N ARG A 231 2.44 25.66 0.91
CA ARG A 231 3.72 25.00 1.24
C ARG A 231 3.51 23.51 1.51
N GLY A 232 4.32 22.67 0.85
CA GLY A 232 4.30 21.23 1.01
C GLY A 232 3.31 20.48 0.10
N ILE A 233 2.57 21.15 -0.79
CA ILE A 233 1.71 20.48 -1.77
C ILE A 233 2.49 20.29 -3.06
N CYS A 234 2.73 19.02 -3.38
CA CYS A 234 3.31 18.63 -4.67
C CYS A 234 2.26 18.65 -5.78
N VAL A 235 2.67 19.10 -6.95
CA VAL A 235 1.92 18.93 -8.21
C VAL A 235 2.73 18.00 -9.10
N PRO A 236 2.33 16.73 -9.26
CA PRO A 236 3.07 15.77 -10.06
C PRO A 236 3.21 16.24 -11.52
N LYS A 237 4.36 15.95 -12.13
CA LYS A 237 4.51 16.13 -13.57
C LYS A 237 3.60 15.15 -14.31
N PRO A 238 2.96 15.53 -15.44
CA PRO A 238 2.20 14.59 -16.25
C PRO A 238 3.03 13.33 -16.55
N VAL A 239 2.47 12.13 -16.31
CA VAL A 239 3.19 10.86 -16.42
C VAL A 239 3.84 10.65 -17.79
N ARG A 240 3.24 11.19 -18.84
CA ARG A 240 3.79 11.12 -20.21
C ARG A 240 5.03 12.00 -20.45
N ARG A 241 5.42 12.83 -19.47
CA ARG A 241 6.72 13.54 -19.50
C ARG A 241 7.89 12.59 -19.21
N LEU A 242 7.64 11.54 -18.44
CA LEU A 242 8.67 10.55 -18.08
C LEU A 242 8.61 9.30 -18.96
N ARG A 243 7.40 8.86 -19.34
CA ARG A 243 7.21 7.64 -20.14
C ARG A 243 6.07 7.77 -21.14
N ARG A 244 6.29 7.27 -22.36
CA ARG A 244 5.21 7.17 -23.36
C ARG A 244 4.23 6.05 -22.99
N LEU A 245 3.08 6.43 -22.44
CA LEU A 245 1.97 5.54 -22.10
C LEU A 245 0.79 5.71 -23.07
N PRO A 246 -0.10 4.71 -23.20
CA PRO A 246 -1.39 4.87 -23.84
C PRO A 246 -2.15 6.06 -23.25
N LEU A 247 -2.73 6.90 -24.09
CA LEU A 247 -3.35 8.15 -23.65
C LEU A 247 -4.47 7.96 -22.61
N PRO A 248 -5.36 6.93 -22.72
CA PRO A 248 -6.38 6.69 -21.69
C PRO A 248 -5.78 6.39 -20.32
N MET A 249 -4.74 5.55 -20.25
CA MET A 249 -4.05 5.23 -19.00
C MET A 249 -3.34 6.44 -18.40
N ALA A 250 -2.61 7.19 -19.24
CA ALA A 250 -1.92 8.38 -18.76
C ALA A 250 -2.90 9.40 -18.18
N ARG A 251 -4.02 9.65 -18.86
CA ARG A 251 -5.08 10.53 -18.35
C ARG A 251 -5.69 10.04 -17.05
N ALA A 252 -5.87 8.72 -16.90
CA ALA A 252 -6.39 8.11 -15.68
C ALA A 252 -5.45 8.34 -14.48
N ILE A 253 -4.13 8.12 -14.68
CA ILE A 253 -3.13 8.34 -13.65
C ILE A 253 -3.02 9.83 -13.30
N ASP A 254 -2.90 10.71 -14.31
CA ASP A 254 -2.78 12.15 -14.10
C ASP A 254 -4.04 12.73 -13.40
N ALA A 255 -5.24 12.28 -13.79
CA ALA A 255 -6.50 12.70 -13.15
C ALA A 255 -6.61 12.23 -11.69
N ALA A 256 -6.14 11.00 -11.37
CA ALA A 256 -6.11 10.52 -9.99
C ALA A 256 -5.20 11.39 -9.10
N LEU A 257 -4.20 12.05 -9.68
CA LEU A 257 -3.26 12.95 -9.03
C LEU A 257 -3.67 14.43 -9.14
N SER A 258 -4.95 14.73 -9.38
CA SER A 258 -5.44 16.11 -9.32
C SER A 258 -5.33 16.65 -7.88
N PRO A 259 -4.73 17.84 -7.66
CA PRO A 259 -4.65 18.42 -6.32
C PRO A 259 -6.02 18.61 -5.65
N ALA A 260 -7.05 19.00 -6.40
CA ALA A 260 -8.42 19.14 -5.91
C ALA A 260 -9.11 17.77 -5.86
N PRO A 261 -9.58 17.30 -4.69
CA PRO A 261 -10.21 15.99 -4.55
C PRO A 261 -11.43 15.79 -5.47
N GLU A 262 -12.20 16.84 -5.71
CA GLU A 262 -13.39 16.83 -6.56
C GLU A 262 -13.11 16.63 -8.05
N ASP A 263 -11.87 16.92 -8.50
CA ASP A 263 -11.43 16.72 -9.88
C ASP A 263 -10.89 15.31 -10.12
N ARG A 264 -10.73 14.51 -9.05
CA ARG A 264 -10.27 13.13 -9.16
C ARG A 264 -11.42 12.22 -9.61
N PRO A 265 -11.16 11.19 -10.42
CA PRO A 265 -12.17 10.20 -10.76
C PRO A 265 -12.65 9.45 -9.52
N THR A 266 -13.85 8.94 -9.56
CA THR A 266 -14.28 7.92 -8.61
C THR A 266 -13.46 6.63 -8.81
N ILE A 267 -13.42 5.76 -7.82
CA ILE A 267 -12.75 4.45 -7.92
C ILE A 267 -13.30 3.61 -9.09
N VAL A 268 -14.61 3.70 -9.34
CA VAL A 268 -15.28 2.96 -10.44
C VAL A 268 -14.83 3.50 -11.79
N GLU A 269 -14.78 4.82 -11.97
CA GLU A 269 -14.31 5.46 -13.20
C GLU A 269 -12.83 5.16 -13.46
N LEU A 270 -11.98 5.27 -12.42
CA LEU A 270 -10.56 4.94 -12.51
C LEU A 270 -10.36 3.48 -12.95
N SER A 271 -11.04 2.55 -12.29
CA SER A 271 -11.00 1.12 -12.64
C SER A 271 -11.41 0.87 -14.09
N ALA A 272 -12.53 1.48 -14.54
CA ALA A 272 -13.02 1.33 -15.91
C ALA A 272 -12.05 1.90 -16.96
N GLN A 273 -11.38 3.02 -16.65
CA GLN A 273 -10.39 3.61 -17.56
C GLN A 273 -9.13 2.73 -17.69
N LEU A 274 -8.67 2.13 -16.58
CA LEU A 274 -7.53 1.23 -16.55
C LEU A 274 -7.84 -0.12 -17.22
N ALA A 275 -9.03 -0.69 -16.97
CA ALA A 275 -9.47 -1.95 -17.57
C ALA A 275 -9.50 -1.88 -19.09
N ARG A 276 -9.99 -0.78 -19.69
CA ARG A 276 -9.96 -0.57 -21.15
C ARG A 276 -8.56 -0.64 -21.75
N SER A 277 -7.53 -0.28 -20.97
CA SER A 277 -6.14 -0.36 -21.41
C SER A 277 -5.62 -1.81 -21.47
N VAL A 278 -6.22 -2.74 -20.71
CA VAL A 278 -5.95 -4.18 -20.77
C VAL A 278 -6.74 -4.83 -21.90
N GLU A 279 -8.03 -4.55 -22.01
CA GLU A 279 -8.93 -5.15 -23.02
C GLU A 279 -8.51 -4.85 -24.45
N LEU A 280 -8.04 -3.63 -24.73
CA LEU A 280 -7.53 -3.23 -26.05
C LEU A 280 -6.36 -4.10 -26.54
N ARG A 281 -5.59 -4.73 -25.64
CA ARG A 281 -4.48 -5.61 -26.01
C ARG A 281 -4.88 -7.09 -26.08
N LEU A 282 -5.72 -7.56 -25.17
CA LEU A 282 -6.26 -8.93 -25.25
C LEU A 282 -7.02 -9.15 -26.56
N GLY A 283 -7.77 -8.14 -27.02
CA GLY A 283 -8.43 -8.18 -28.34
C GLY A 283 -7.44 -8.19 -29.51
N HIS A 284 -6.26 -7.61 -29.39
CA HIS A 284 -5.24 -7.57 -30.45
C HIS A 284 -4.43 -8.88 -30.53
N GLU A 285 -4.09 -9.48 -29.38
CA GLU A 285 -3.40 -10.77 -29.34
C GLU A 285 -4.31 -11.94 -29.74
N ALA A 286 -5.59 -11.92 -29.34
CA ALA A 286 -6.56 -12.91 -29.77
C ALA A 286 -6.83 -12.85 -31.29
N ALA A 287 -6.75 -11.68 -31.91
CA ALA A 287 -6.90 -11.53 -33.36
C ALA A 287 -5.67 -12.02 -34.12
N LEU A 288 -4.48 -12.03 -33.50
CA LEU A 288 -3.25 -12.55 -34.12
C LEU A 288 -3.14 -14.08 -34.04
N ASP A 289 -3.69 -14.72 -33.01
CA ASP A 289 -3.65 -16.19 -32.84
C ASP A 289 -4.68 -16.93 -33.68
N LEU A 290 -5.72 -16.25 -34.18
CA LEU A 290 -6.73 -16.85 -35.05
C LEU A 290 -6.29 -16.87 -36.54
N THR A 291 -5.12 -16.35 -36.87
CA THR A 291 -4.57 -16.29 -38.24
C THR A 291 -3.30 -17.12 -38.44
N ARG A 292 -3.01 -18.05 -37.52
CA ARG A 292 -1.93 -19.04 -37.66
C ARG A 292 -2.46 -20.45 -37.73
#